data_a55fef4691b57cfa59123bf91c1aced3
#
_entry.id   a55fef4691b57cfa59123bf91c1aced3
#
_cell.length_a   1.000
_cell.length_b   1.000
_cell.length_c   1.000
_cell.angle_alpha   90.00
_cell.angle_beta   90.00
_cell.angle_gamma   90.00
#
_symmetry.space_group_name_H-M   'P 1'
#
loop_
_entity.id
_entity.type
_entity.pdbx_description
1 polymer ?
#
loop_
_entity_poly.entity_id
_entity_poly.type
_entity_poly.pdbx_seq_one_letter_code
_entity_poly.pdbx_strand_id
1 'polypeptide(L)'
;PPRSTLFPYTTLFRSTEGFLYTPANDLPAFIKLCEENPNICAVMLEPIQGEGGVHPLTKEFFEGLGKYAKDHDILLIVDEVQTGNGRTGKLYGYMNYDVEPDIVSTAKGIGGGLPLGATFFNHKTAGVYTPGTHGSTFGGNPIACAGALSILSRIDDDLLQDVKEKGDYIRKEFTGAKGVKSVAGMGLMWGIEPEKNVNTVVPKLLEKGVVVLTAKEKIRLLPALNIPWEDLEKAVAVMKEVLAE
;
A
#
# COMPACT_ATOMS: atom_id res chain seq x y z
N PRO A 1 8.04 0.27 36.74
CA PRO A 1 8.32 -0.85 35.83
C PRO A 1 9.69 -0.66 35.17
N PRO A 2 10.43 -1.74 34.82
CA PRO A 2 11.71 -1.62 34.13
C PRO A 2 11.51 -0.82 32.84
N ARG A 3 12.52 -0.01 32.44
CA ARG A 3 12.44 0.81 31.20
C ARG A 3 12.07 0.00 29.96
N SER A 4 12.39 -1.30 29.94
CA SER A 4 12.02 -2.26 28.89
C SER A 4 10.52 -2.54 28.78
N THR A 5 9.71 -2.16 29.78
CA THR A 5 8.25 -2.36 29.79
C THR A 5 7.47 -1.10 29.43
N LEU A 6 8.10 0.09 29.39
CA LEU A 6 7.44 1.35 29.01
C LEU A 6 7.06 1.38 27.51
N PHE A 7 7.96 0.89 26.64
CA PHE A 7 7.71 0.65 25.22
C PHE A 7 8.53 -0.55 24.75
N PRO A 8 8.23 -1.77 25.23
CA PRO A 8 8.92 -2.94 24.68
C PRO A 8 8.58 -3.05 23.20
N TYR A 9 9.56 -3.39 22.39
CA TYR A 9 9.39 -3.66 20.94
C TYR A 9 8.20 -4.59 20.68
N THR A 10 8.00 -5.56 21.55
CA THR A 10 6.86 -6.49 21.51
C THR A 10 5.51 -5.82 21.79
N THR A 11 5.47 -4.64 22.44
CA THR A 11 4.20 -3.92 22.71
C THR A 11 3.77 -3.08 21.52
N LEU A 12 4.71 -2.58 20.71
CA LEU A 12 4.42 -1.89 19.45
C LEU A 12 3.77 -2.82 18.42
N PHE A 13 3.99 -4.13 18.53
CA PHE A 13 3.46 -5.16 17.65
C PHE A 13 2.47 -6.11 18.34
N ARG A 14 1.98 -5.75 19.54
CA ARG A 14 0.87 -6.50 20.15
C ARG A 14 -0.40 -6.18 19.38
N SER A 15 -1.09 -7.23 18.96
CA SER A 15 -2.44 -7.14 18.43
C SER A 15 -3.35 -6.48 19.44
N THR A 16 -4.09 -5.47 19.01
CA THR A 16 -5.20 -4.92 19.80
C THR A 16 -6.24 -6.04 20.02
N GLU A 17 -6.82 -6.14 21.20
CA GLU A 17 -7.90 -7.10 21.44
C GLU A 17 -9.06 -6.86 20.48
N GLY A 18 -9.72 -7.92 20.04
CA GLY A 18 -10.83 -7.87 19.09
C GLY A 18 -10.39 -7.93 17.61
N PHE A 19 -9.09 -8.03 17.32
CA PHE A 19 -8.61 -8.26 15.95
C PHE A 19 -8.21 -9.72 15.76
N LEU A 20 -8.73 -10.30 14.68
CA LEU A 20 -8.36 -11.63 14.19
C LEU A 20 -7.59 -11.47 12.87
N TYR A 21 -6.74 -12.43 12.57
CA TYR A 21 -5.89 -12.38 11.36
C TYR A 21 -6.13 -13.60 10.50
N THR A 22 -6.12 -13.41 9.18
CA THR A 22 -6.19 -14.47 8.18
C THR A 22 -5.12 -14.25 7.12
N PRO A 23 -4.59 -15.31 6.48
CA PRO A 23 -3.65 -15.15 5.38
C PRO A 23 -4.25 -14.34 4.24
N ALA A 24 -3.47 -13.42 3.66
CA ALA A 24 -3.85 -12.73 2.43
C ALA A 24 -3.90 -13.73 1.27
N ASN A 25 -4.80 -13.47 0.32
CA ASN A 25 -5.02 -14.31 -0.87
C ASN A 25 -5.52 -15.74 -0.55
N ASP A 26 -6.11 -15.95 0.63
CA ASP A 26 -6.77 -17.19 1.03
C ASP A 26 -8.23 -16.90 1.40
N LEU A 27 -9.08 -16.83 0.38
CA LEU A 27 -10.52 -16.56 0.54
C LEU A 27 -11.24 -17.63 1.39
N PRO A 28 -10.97 -18.93 1.22
CA PRO A 28 -11.54 -19.96 2.10
C PRO A 28 -11.19 -19.76 3.57
N ALA A 29 -9.95 -19.40 3.91
CA ALA A 29 -9.53 -19.14 5.28
C ALA A 29 -10.27 -17.92 5.85
N PHE A 30 -10.46 -16.85 5.07
CA PHE A 30 -11.23 -15.68 5.48
C PHE A 30 -12.69 -16.03 5.76
N ILE A 31 -13.36 -16.76 4.85
CA ILE A 31 -14.76 -17.18 5.03
C ILE A 31 -14.91 -18.02 6.28
N LYS A 32 -14.06 -19.03 6.45
CA LYS A 32 -14.05 -19.90 7.64
C LYS A 32 -13.89 -19.09 8.94
N LEU A 33 -12.97 -18.11 8.94
CA LEU A 33 -12.77 -17.24 10.12
C LEU A 33 -14.04 -16.46 10.46
N CYS A 34 -14.78 -15.95 9.48
CA CYS A 34 -16.03 -15.25 9.67
C CYS A 34 -17.15 -16.19 10.20
N GLU A 35 -17.26 -17.40 9.64
CA GLU A 35 -18.25 -18.41 10.08
C GLU A 35 -18.02 -18.86 11.54
N GLU A 36 -16.75 -19.03 11.94
CA GLU A 36 -16.37 -19.37 13.30
C GLU A 36 -16.51 -18.21 14.30
N ASN A 37 -16.59 -16.96 13.80
CA ASN A 37 -16.66 -15.76 14.62
C ASN A 37 -17.77 -14.81 14.14
N PRO A 38 -19.03 -15.09 14.42
CA PRO A 38 -20.18 -14.35 13.89
C PRO A 38 -20.29 -12.89 14.36
N ASN A 39 -19.44 -12.46 15.29
CA ASN A 39 -19.38 -11.09 15.79
C ASN A 39 -18.38 -10.21 15.00
N ILE A 40 -17.72 -10.74 13.96
CA ILE A 40 -16.88 -9.93 13.07
C ILE A 40 -17.76 -8.89 12.38
N CYS A 41 -17.46 -7.61 12.59
CA CYS A 41 -18.21 -6.48 12.02
C CYS A 41 -17.48 -5.75 10.90
N ALA A 42 -16.17 -5.98 10.75
CA ALA A 42 -15.37 -5.34 9.72
C ALA A 42 -14.17 -6.19 9.31
N VAL A 43 -13.72 -6.00 8.08
CA VAL A 43 -12.44 -6.48 7.58
C VAL A 43 -11.62 -5.29 7.10
N MET A 44 -10.33 -5.24 7.48
CA MET A 44 -9.40 -4.19 7.07
C MET A 44 -8.20 -4.78 6.34
N LEU A 45 -7.83 -4.19 5.21
CA LEU A 45 -6.72 -4.66 4.38
C LEU A 45 -6.10 -3.53 3.55
N GLU A 46 -4.86 -3.75 3.09
CA GLU A 46 -4.20 -2.96 2.05
C GLU A 46 -4.37 -3.67 0.70
N PRO A 47 -4.68 -2.98 -0.43
CA PRO A 47 -4.68 -3.59 -1.78
C PRO A 47 -3.32 -4.20 -2.16
N ILE A 48 -2.24 -3.61 -1.65
CA ILE A 48 -0.88 -4.15 -1.69
C ILE A 48 -0.28 -3.95 -0.30
N GLN A 49 0.02 -5.02 0.41
CA GLN A 49 0.74 -4.92 1.68
C GLN A 49 2.14 -4.33 1.44
N GLY A 50 2.37 -3.11 1.91
CA GLY A 50 3.62 -2.39 1.63
C GLY A 50 4.78 -2.87 2.49
N GLU A 51 4.71 -2.62 3.79
CA GLU A 51 5.76 -2.98 4.77
C GLU A 51 5.90 -4.49 4.94
N GLY A 52 4.83 -5.23 4.68
CA GLY A 52 4.80 -6.70 4.74
C GLY A 52 5.65 -7.41 3.68
N GLY A 53 6.14 -6.71 2.64
CA GLY A 53 6.98 -7.28 1.59
C GLY A 53 6.46 -7.08 0.17
N VAL A 54 5.65 -6.06 -0.06
CA VAL A 54 4.99 -5.76 -1.34
C VAL A 54 4.23 -6.99 -1.86
N HIS A 55 3.09 -7.25 -1.25
CA HIS A 55 2.21 -8.38 -1.59
C HIS A 55 0.87 -7.85 -2.12
N PRO A 56 0.68 -7.78 -3.45
CA PRO A 56 -0.60 -7.45 -4.05
C PRO A 56 -1.66 -8.50 -3.71
N LEU A 57 -2.87 -8.04 -3.46
CA LEU A 57 -4.03 -8.93 -3.40
C LEU A 57 -4.37 -9.43 -4.80
N THR A 58 -4.74 -10.70 -4.91
CA THR A 58 -5.28 -11.22 -6.17
C THR A 58 -6.70 -10.71 -6.39
N LYS A 59 -7.09 -10.63 -7.66
CA LYS A 59 -8.43 -10.20 -8.04
C LYS A 59 -9.49 -11.10 -7.40
N GLU A 60 -9.29 -12.41 -7.50
CA GLU A 60 -10.19 -13.43 -6.95
C GLU A 60 -10.39 -13.28 -5.44
N PHE A 61 -9.31 -13.01 -4.72
CA PHE A 61 -9.38 -12.84 -3.27
C PHE A 61 -10.12 -11.55 -2.90
N PHE A 62 -9.70 -10.41 -3.46
CA PHE A 62 -10.22 -9.12 -3.02
C PHE A 62 -11.69 -8.93 -3.44
N GLU A 63 -12.06 -9.32 -4.66
CA GLU A 63 -13.44 -9.26 -5.12
C GLU A 63 -14.34 -10.28 -4.40
N GLY A 64 -13.83 -11.50 -4.17
CA GLY A 64 -14.53 -12.52 -3.38
C GLY A 64 -14.76 -12.10 -1.93
N LEU A 65 -13.74 -11.52 -1.29
CA LEU A 65 -13.83 -10.97 0.06
C LEU A 65 -14.83 -9.81 0.12
N GLY A 66 -14.76 -8.86 -0.81
CA GLY A 66 -15.68 -7.73 -0.87
C GLY A 66 -17.13 -8.17 -1.06
N LYS A 67 -17.36 -9.15 -1.93
CA LYS A 67 -18.69 -9.75 -2.11
C LYS A 67 -19.19 -10.43 -0.83
N TYR A 68 -18.36 -11.26 -0.19
CA TYR A 68 -18.73 -11.92 1.05
C TYR A 68 -19.04 -10.93 2.16
N ALA A 69 -18.20 -9.91 2.32
CA ALA A 69 -18.40 -8.86 3.32
C ALA A 69 -19.74 -8.12 3.12
N LYS A 70 -20.06 -7.77 1.87
CA LYS A 70 -21.34 -7.13 1.51
C LYS A 70 -22.54 -8.03 1.81
N ASP A 71 -22.47 -9.31 1.44
CA ASP A 71 -23.55 -10.27 1.64
C ASP A 71 -23.82 -10.59 3.14
N HIS A 72 -22.83 -10.38 4.03
CA HIS A 72 -22.90 -10.68 5.46
C HIS A 72 -22.90 -9.44 6.37
N ASP A 73 -23.11 -8.24 5.82
CA ASP A 73 -23.11 -6.96 6.54
C ASP A 73 -21.81 -6.68 7.33
N ILE A 74 -20.67 -7.13 6.80
CA ILE A 74 -19.33 -6.87 7.32
C ILE A 74 -18.79 -5.63 6.59
N LEU A 75 -18.30 -4.63 7.33
CA LEU A 75 -17.72 -3.42 6.74
C LEU A 75 -16.39 -3.74 6.05
N LEU A 76 -16.22 -3.26 4.81
CA LEU A 76 -14.95 -3.32 4.10
C LEU A 76 -14.19 -2.01 4.29
N ILE A 77 -13.04 -2.11 5.00
CA ILE A 77 -12.13 -1.00 5.26
C ILE A 77 -10.86 -1.20 4.43
N VAL A 78 -10.53 -0.22 3.58
CA VAL A 78 -9.34 -0.30 2.73
C VAL A 78 -8.32 0.76 3.16
N ASP A 79 -7.12 0.29 3.50
CA ASP A 79 -5.98 1.15 3.77
C ASP A 79 -5.25 1.50 2.48
N GLU A 80 -5.42 2.74 2.04
CA GLU A 80 -4.82 3.33 0.85
C GLU A 80 -3.66 4.27 1.17
N VAL A 81 -3.12 4.18 2.37
CA VAL A 81 -2.02 5.05 2.81
C VAL A 81 -0.77 4.88 1.93
N GLN A 82 -0.50 3.68 1.41
CA GLN A 82 0.60 3.45 0.46
C GLN A 82 0.13 3.29 -1.00
N THR A 83 -1.03 2.74 -1.23
CA THR A 83 -1.54 2.37 -2.56
C THR A 83 -2.32 3.47 -3.25
N GLY A 84 -2.80 4.45 -2.47
CA GLY A 84 -3.57 5.58 -2.98
C GLY A 84 -2.75 6.67 -3.68
N ASN A 85 -3.45 7.75 -4.01
CA ASN A 85 -2.89 8.96 -4.62
C ASN A 85 -2.14 8.69 -5.93
N GLY A 86 -2.67 7.81 -6.79
CA GLY A 86 -2.13 7.51 -8.11
C GLY A 86 -1.08 6.40 -8.15
N ARG A 87 -0.62 5.89 -7.02
CA ARG A 87 0.51 4.94 -6.90
C ARG A 87 0.37 3.67 -7.74
N THR A 88 -0.84 3.15 -7.87
CA THR A 88 -1.14 1.91 -8.60
C THR A 88 -1.62 2.13 -10.04
N GLY A 89 -1.59 3.38 -10.53
CA GLY A 89 -2.14 3.76 -11.84
C GLY A 89 -3.66 3.99 -11.82
N LYS A 90 -4.26 4.04 -10.65
CA LYS A 90 -5.61 4.53 -10.34
C LYS A 90 -5.51 5.49 -9.16
N LEU A 91 -6.49 6.36 -8.97
CA LEU A 91 -6.47 7.31 -7.85
C LEU A 91 -6.33 6.58 -6.51
N TYR A 92 -7.04 5.48 -6.32
CA TYR A 92 -6.89 4.54 -5.20
C TYR A 92 -6.68 3.12 -5.70
N GLY A 93 -5.91 2.33 -4.94
CA GLY A 93 -5.54 0.96 -5.31
C GLY A 93 -6.72 0.03 -5.47
N TYR A 94 -7.76 0.17 -4.62
CA TYR A 94 -8.98 -0.64 -4.74
C TYR A 94 -9.71 -0.45 -6.07
N MET A 95 -9.53 0.69 -6.74
CA MET A 95 -10.16 0.98 -8.04
C MET A 95 -9.62 0.11 -9.20
N ASN A 96 -8.60 -0.72 -8.94
CA ASN A 96 -8.16 -1.75 -9.89
C ASN A 96 -8.99 -3.04 -9.80
N TYR A 97 -9.95 -3.12 -8.87
CA TYR A 97 -10.77 -4.28 -8.57
C TYR A 97 -12.26 -3.87 -8.60
N ASP A 98 -13.14 -4.83 -8.75
CA ASP A 98 -14.59 -4.64 -8.67
C ASP A 98 -15.05 -4.76 -7.20
N VAL A 99 -14.64 -3.79 -6.38
CA VAL A 99 -14.99 -3.69 -4.96
C VAL A 99 -15.44 -2.28 -4.60
N GLU A 100 -16.33 -2.17 -3.63
CA GLU A 100 -16.87 -0.91 -3.12
C GLU A 100 -16.64 -0.85 -1.60
N PRO A 101 -15.55 -0.18 -1.14
CA PRO A 101 -15.27 -0.04 0.29
C PRO A 101 -16.30 0.80 1.03
N ASP A 102 -16.54 0.45 2.30
CA ASP A 102 -17.33 1.28 3.20
C ASP A 102 -16.51 2.42 3.81
N ILE A 103 -15.21 2.15 4.05
CA ILE A 103 -14.27 3.11 4.63
C ILE A 103 -12.93 3.01 3.89
N VAL A 104 -12.35 4.16 3.56
CA VAL A 104 -11.01 4.24 2.94
C VAL A 104 -10.14 5.20 3.73
N SER A 105 -8.96 4.76 4.16
CA SER A 105 -7.95 5.64 4.77
C SER A 105 -6.88 6.01 3.75
N THR A 106 -6.44 7.27 3.74
CA THR A 106 -5.34 7.75 2.89
C THR A 106 -4.48 8.77 3.63
N ALA A 107 -3.20 8.83 3.28
CA ALA A 107 -2.24 9.77 3.85
C ALA A 107 -1.03 9.94 2.91
N LYS A 108 0.17 10.14 3.46
CA LYS A 108 1.45 10.24 2.74
C LYS A 108 1.38 11.22 1.57
N GLY A 109 1.25 10.71 0.34
CA GLY A 109 1.25 11.51 -0.88
C GLY A 109 0.16 12.56 -0.98
N ILE A 110 -0.98 12.39 -0.29
CA ILE A 110 -2.11 13.32 -0.35
C ILE A 110 -1.74 14.74 0.09
N GLY A 111 -0.84 14.87 1.07
CA GLY A 111 -0.46 16.18 1.62
C GLY A 111 0.60 16.93 0.80
N GLY A 112 1.20 16.31 -0.23
CA GLY A 112 2.26 16.95 -1.02
C GLY A 112 3.49 17.34 -0.21
N GLY A 113 3.84 16.55 0.83
CA GLY A 113 4.91 16.82 1.78
C GLY A 113 4.44 17.43 3.09
N LEU A 114 3.18 17.84 3.20
CA LEU A 114 2.57 18.31 4.44
C LEU A 114 1.93 17.14 5.20
N PRO A 115 1.91 17.16 6.55
CA PRO A 115 1.31 16.10 7.35
C PRO A 115 -0.22 16.15 7.25
N LEU A 116 -0.79 15.27 6.45
CA LEU A 116 -2.22 15.14 6.24
C LEU A 116 -2.60 13.67 6.07
N GLY A 117 -3.70 13.27 6.65
CA GLY A 117 -4.44 12.06 6.38
C GLY A 117 -5.92 12.36 6.23
N ALA A 118 -6.61 11.49 5.53
CA ALA A 118 -8.06 11.58 5.36
C ALA A 118 -8.67 10.18 5.48
N THR A 119 -9.92 10.15 5.95
CA THR A 119 -10.74 8.94 5.96
C THR A 119 -12.03 9.25 5.24
N PHE A 120 -12.36 8.44 4.25
CA PHE A 120 -13.61 8.55 3.50
C PHE A 120 -14.60 7.53 4.01
N PHE A 121 -15.84 7.94 4.08
CA PHE A 121 -16.98 7.13 4.51
C PHE A 121 -18.00 7.10 3.38
N ASN A 122 -18.53 5.91 3.07
CA ASN A 122 -19.67 5.83 2.18
C ASN A 122 -20.98 6.23 2.91
N HIS A 123 -22.11 6.23 2.21
CA HIS A 123 -23.39 6.61 2.80
C HIS A 123 -23.84 5.71 3.97
N LYS A 124 -23.40 4.45 4.01
CA LYS A 124 -23.70 3.51 5.10
C LYS A 124 -23.01 3.91 6.41
N THR A 125 -21.80 4.44 6.33
CA THR A 125 -20.94 4.73 7.49
C THR A 125 -20.85 6.22 7.84
N ALA A 126 -21.19 7.13 6.92
CA ALA A 126 -21.03 8.58 7.10
C ALA A 126 -21.82 9.15 8.31
N GLY A 127 -22.96 8.56 8.64
CA GLY A 127 -23.83 9.02 9.75
C GLY A 127 -23.31 8.68 11.16
N VAL A 128 -22.25 7.87 11.28
CA VAL A 128 -21.70 7.47 12.58
C VAL A 128 -20.93 8.61 13.24
N TYR A 129 -20.30 9.49 12.45
CA TYR A 129 -19.57 10.64 12.96
C TYR A 129 -20.49 11.83 13.16
N THR A 130 -20.75 12.15 14.43
CA THR A 130 -21.55 13.31 14.84
C THR A 130 -20.70 14.31 15.62
N PRO A 131 -21.12 15.56 15.82
CA PRO A 131 -20.39 16.53 16.62
C PRO A 131 -20.00 15.98 17.98
N GLY A 132 -18.70 16.05 18.32
CA GLY A 132 -18.15 15.57 19.59
C GLY A 132 -17.71 14.11 19.65
N THR A 133 -17.94 13.30 18.61
CA THR A 133 -17.50 11.88 18.57
C THR A 133 -16.06 11.70 18.08
N HIS A 134 -15.50 12.69 17.39
CA HIS A 134 -14.13 12.70 16.92
C HIS A 134 -13.58 14.12 16.91
N GLY A 135 -12.26 14.25 17.12
CA GLY A 135 -11.59 15.55 17.07
C GLY A 135 -10.10 15.40 16.73
N SER A 136 -9.56 16.42 16.10
CA SER A 136 -8.15 16.55 15.79
C SER A 136 -7.73 18.01 15.86
N THR A 137 -6.74 18.35 16.69
CA THR A 137 -6.28 19.74 16.86
C THR A 137 -5.80 20.34 15.54
N PHE A 138 -5.07 19.59 14.74
CA PHE A 138 -4.50 20.04 13.46
C PHE A 138 -5.26 19.51 12.23
N GLY A 139 -6.33 18.73 12.42
CA GLY A 139 -7.13 18.19 11.33
C GLY A 139 -7.81 19.29 10.53
N GLY A 140 -7.81 19.15 9.21
CA GLY A 140 -8.43 20.13 8.31
C GLY A 140 -7.75 21.48 8.26
N ASN A 141 -6.46 21.60 8.69
CA ASN A 141 -5.78 22.89 8.59
C ASN A 141 -5.67 23.35 7.13
N PRO A 142 -5.88 24.65 6.86
CA PRO A 142 -6.04 25.14 5.49
C PRO A 142 -4.77 25.00 4.65
N ILE A 143 -3.58 25.03 5.24
CA ILE A 143 -2.32 24.90 4.50
C ILE A 143 -2.18 23.47 3.95
N ALA A 144 -2.36 22.46 4.80
CA ALA A 144 -2.29 21.07 4.37
C ALA A 144 -3.43 20.70 3.39
N CYS A 145 -4.64 21.24 3.59
CA CYS A 145 -5.75 21.07 2.66
C CYS A 145 -5.46 21.71 1.30
N ALA A 146 -4.87 22.90 1.25
CA ALA A 146 -4.43 23.54 0.01
C ALA A 146 -3.36 22.71 -0.71
N GLY A 147 -2.41 22.12 0.04
CA GLY A 147 -1.45 21.17 -0.50
C GLY A 147 -2.12 19.96 -1.11
N ALA A 148 -3.09 19.36 -0.42
CA ALA A 148 -3.87 18.23 -0.92
C ALA A 148 -4.63 18.56 -2.22
N LEU A 149 -5.30 19.69 -2.28
CA LEU A 149 -5.99 20.15 -3.50
C LEU A 149 -5.01 20.31 -4.66
N SER A 150 -3.82 20.88 -4.41
CA SER A 150 -2.78 21.04 -5.43
C SER A 150 -2.27 19.69 -5.94
N ILE A 151 -2.13 18.68 -5.07
CA ILE A 151 -1.70 17.33 -5.49
C ILE A 151 -2.81 16.63 -6.26
N LEU A 152 -4.01 16.58 -5.70
CA LEU A 152 -5.15 15.88 -6.31
C LEU A 152 -5.48 16.41 -7.70
N SER A 153 -5.38 17.72 -7.92
CA SER A 153 -5.63 18.34 -9.22
C SER A 153 -4.60 18.00 -10.30
N ARG A 154 -3.48 17.38 -9.93
CA ARG A 154 -2.39 16.93 -10.83
C ARG A 154 -2.37 15.43 -11.05
N ILE A 155 -3.23 14.68 -10.34
CA ILE A 155 -3.39 13.24 -10.57
C ILE A 155 -4.50 13.08 -11.62
N ASP A 156 -4.13 13.35 -12.86
CA ASP A 156 -5.00 13.24 -14.03
C ASP A 156 -4.81 11.88 -14.73
N ASP A 157 -5.59 11.67 -15.77
CA ASP A 157 -5.57 10.42 -16.53
C ASP A 157 -4.22 10.20 -17.23
N ASP A 158 -3.55 11.26 -17.67
CA ASP A 158 -2.24 11.17 -18.33
C ASP A 158 -1.17 10.68 -17.34
N LEU A 159 -1.13 11.27 -16.13
CA LEU A 159 -0.22 10.80 -15.08
C LEU A 159 -0.53 9.36 -14.67
N LEU A 160 -1.80 9.00 -14.51
CA LEU A 160 -2.21 7.65 -14.13
C LEU A 160 -1.83 6.62 -15.19
N GLN A 161 -1.92 7.00 -16.47
CA GLN A 161 -1.49 6.16 -17.58
C GLN A 161 0.03 5.99 -17.61
N ASP A 162 0.81 7.09 -17.46
CA ASP A 162 2.27 7.06 -17.38
C ASP A 162 2.76 6.18 -16.21
N VAL A 163 2.07 6.23 -15.05
CA VAL A 163 2.34 5.34 -13.90
C VAL A 163 2.17 3.86 -14.28
N LYS A 164 1.14 3.51 -15.05
CA LYS A 164 0.93 2.13 -15.51
C LYS A 164 2.03 1.68 -16.47
N GLU A 165 2.36 2.53 -17.46
CA GLU A 165 3.38 2.22 -18.46
C GLU A 165 4.76 2.02 -17.83
N LYS A 166 5.15 2.89 -16.89
CA LYS A 166 6.37 2.74 -16.09
C LYS A 166 6.34 1.49 -15.22
N GLY A 167 5.18 1.15 -14.66
CA GLY A 167 4.99 -0.09 -13.90
C GLY A 167 5.16 -1.34 -14.77
N ASP A 168 4.57 -1.34 -15.95
CA ASP A 168 4.73 -2.44 -16.92
C ASP A 168 6.17 -2.59 -17.41
N TYR A 169 6.88 -1.46 -17.59
CA TYR A 169 8.30 -1.45 -17.89
C TYR A 169 9.11 -2.12 -16.74
N ILE A 170 8.91 -1.70 -15.48
CA ILE A 170 9.59 -2.31 -14.32
C ILE A 170 9.32 -3.82 -14.28
N ARG A 171 8.07 -4.23 -14.41
CA ARG A 171 7.70 -5.64 -14.43
C ARG A 171 8.44 -6.41 -15.51
N LYS A 172 8.42 -5.90 -16.73
CA LYS A 172 9.09 -6.51 -17.90
C LYS A 172 10.59 -6.66 -17.68
N GLU A 173 11.24 -5.62 -17.17
CA GLU A 173 12.70 -5.58 -17.02
C GLU A 173 13.22 -6.52 -15.93
N PHE A 174 12.43 -6.77 -14.87
CA PHE A 174 12.87 -7.60 -13.75
C PHE A 174 12.31 -9.02 -13.76
N THR A 175 11.22 -9.30 -14.49
CA THR A 175 10.68 -10.66 -14.57
C THR A 175 11.64 -11.57 -15.33
N GLY A 176 12.17 -12.58 -14.63
CA GLY A 176 13.16 -13.53 -15.17
C GLY A 176 14.55 -12.92 -15.39
N ALA A 177 14.81 -11.73 -14.87
CA ALA A 177 16.14 -11.14 -14.93
C ALA A 177 17.14 -11.91 -14.04
N LYS A 178 18.40 -11.98 -14.45
CA LYS A 178 19.46 -12.64 -13.68
C LYS A 178 19.59 -12.02 -12.28
N GLY A 179 19.65 -12.86 -11.25
CA GLY A 179 19.74 -12.45 -9.85
C GLY A 179 18.42 -12.03 -9.23
N VAL A 180 17.29 -12.17 -9.94
CA VAL A 180 15.93 -11.86 -9.47
C VAL A 180 15.16 -13.15 -9.28
N LYS A 181 14.69 -13.39 -8.06
CA LYS A 181 13.89 -14.57 -7.69
C LYS A 181 12.40 -14.35 -7.96
N SER A 182 11.88 -13.19 -7.60
CA SER A 182 10.48 -12.84 -7.79
C SER A 182 10.26 -11.33 -7.93
N VAL A 183 9.16 -10.95 -8.60
CA VAL A 183 8.71 -9.57 -8.78
C VAL A 183 7.23 -9.49 -8.49
N ALA A 184 6.80 -8.55 -7.66
CA ALA A 184 5.41 -8.35 -7.34
C ALA A 184 5.11 -6.86 -7.15
N GLY A 185 3.98 -6.39 -7.63
CA GLY A 185 3.60 -4.97 -7.51
C GLY A 185 2.58 -4.55 -8.53
N MET A 186 2.29 -3.24 -8.55
CA MET A 186 1.36 -2.60 -9.47
C MET A 186 1.69 -1.12 -9.59
N GLY A 187 1.56 -0.55 -10.78
CA GLY A 187 1.91 0.84 -11.04
C GLY A 187 3.36 1.13 -10.65
N LEU A 188 3.60 2.11 -9.81
CA LEU A 188 4.93 2.44 -9.29
C LEU A 188 5.14 1.98 -7.82
N MET A 189 4.60 0.82 -7.45
CA MET A 189 4.85 0.14 -6.18
C MET A 189 5.28 -1.30 -6.46
N TRP A 190 6.59 -1.57 -6.40
CA TRP A 190 7.16 -2.86 -6.74
C TRP A 190 8.06 -3.41 -5.64
N GLY A 191 7.98 -4.73 -5.42
CA GLY A 191 8.91 -5.51 -4.64
C GLY A 191 9.68 -6.47 -5.54
N ILE A 192 11.01 -6.35 -5.54
CA ILE A 192 11.92 -7.21 -6.29
C ILE A 192 12.68 -8.05 -5.28
N GLU A 193 12.49 -9.35 -5.30
CA GLU A 193 13.20 -10.29 -4.45
C GLU A 193 14.50 -10.72 -5.13
N PRO A 194 15.66 -10.34 -4.60
CA PRO A 194 16.93 -10.77 -5.14
C PRO A 194 17.21 -12.23 -4.75
N GLU A 195 18.00 -12.95 -5.56
CA GLU A 195 18.55 -14.27 -5.19
C GLU A 195 19.53 -14.17 -4.01
N LYS A 196 20.22 -13.03 -3.91
CA LYS A 196 21.13 -12.70 -2.80
C LYS A 196 20.38 -12.05 -1.66
N ASN A 197 21.05 -12.00 -0.49
CA ASN A 197 20.49 -11.29 0.65
C ASN A 197 20.29 -9.80 0.32
N VAL A 198 19.07 -9.30 0.48
CA VAL A 198 18.70 -7.91 0.20
C VAL A 198 19.57 -6.89 0.93
N ASN A 199 20.02 -7.22 2.16
CA ASN A 199 20.90 -6.37 2.96
C ASN A 199 22.32 -6.24 2.39
N THR A 200 22.72 -7.10 1.46
CA THR A 200 24.00 -7.00 0.73
C THR A 200 23.83 -6.27 -0.61
N VAL A 201 22.64 -6.29 -1.19
CA VAL A 201 22.32 -5.66 -2.47
C VAL A 201 22.05 -4.15 -2.31
N VAL A 202 21.24 -3.78 -1.34
CA VAL A 202 20.82 -2.38 -1.14
C VAL A 202 21.98 -1.41 -0.92
N PRO A 203 23.02 -1.71 -0.11
CA PRO A 203 24.19 -0.84 0.01
C PRO A 203 24.92 -0.62 -1.31
N LYS A 204 25.05 -1.65 -2.15
CA LYS A 204 25.70 -1.55 -3.46
C LYS A 204 24.91 -0.65 -4.42
N LEU A 205 23.56 -0.73 -4.37
CA LEU A 205 22.70 0.17 -5.14
C LEU A 205 22.90 1.62 -4.72
N LEU A 206 22.99 1.87 -3.41
CA LEU A 206 23.24 3.20 -2.86
C LEU A 206 24.60 3.74 -3.31
N GLU A 207 25.65 2.92 -3.27
CA GLU A 207 27.01 3.30 -3.77
C GLU A 207 27.01 3.67 -5.26
N LYS A 208 26.12 3.03 -6.06
CA LYS A 208 25.92 3.34 -7.48
C LYS A 208 24.88 4.44 -7.73
N GLY A 209 24.41 5.12 -6.68
CA GLY A 209 23.49 6.26 -6.76
C GLY A 209 22.01 5.92 -6.88
N VAL A 210 21.62 4.66 -6.67
CA VAL A 210 20.21 4.24 -6.65
C VAL A 210 19.73 4.04 -5.24
N VAL A 211 18.86 4.96 -4.77
CA VAL A 211 18.27 4.91 -3.44
C VAL A 211 17.00 4.08 -3.45
N VAL A 212 16.99 2.98 -2.72
CA VAL A 212 15.85 2.09 -2.57
C VAL A 212 15.62 1.73 -1.09
N LEU A 213 14.47 1.17 -0.78
CA LEU A 213 14.15 0.67 0.56
C LEU A 213 14.04 -0.85 0.55
N THR A 214 14.15 -1.46 1.73
CA THR A 214 13.83 -2.87 1.92
C THR A 214 12.39 -3.05 2.39
N ALA A 215 11.75 -4.13 1.98
CA ALA A 215 10.51 -4.63 2.54
C ALA A 215 10.66 -6.14 2.75
N LYS A 216 11.00 -6.55 3.97
CA LYS A 216 11.39 -7.92 4.29
C LYS A 216 12.56 -8.37 3.39
N GLU A 217 12.36 -9.42 2.59
CA GLU A 217 13.38 -9.99 1.70
C GLU A 217 13.44 -9.29 0.33
N LYS A 218 12.63 -8.25 0.10
CA LYS A 218 12.55 -7.57 -1.19
C LYS A 218 13.15 -6.17 -1.17
N ILE A 219 13.68 -5.75 -2.30
CA ILE A 219 13.93 -4.35 -2.62
C ILE A 219 12.59 -3.73 -2.97
N ARG A 220 12.22 -2.66 -2.28
CA ARG A 220 10.98 -1.94 -2.54
C ARG A 220 11.24 -0.70 -3.37
N LEU A 221 10.56 -0.60 -4.51
CA LEU A 221 10.58 0.55 -5.41
C LEU A 221 9.32 1.39 -5.21
N LEU A 222 9.50 2.66 -4.89
CA LEU A 222 8.46 3.67 -4.74
C LEU A 222 8.94 5.00 -5.35
N PRO A 223 9.29 5.04 -6.65
CA PRO A 223 9.75 6.27 -7.26
C PRO A 223 8.65 7.34 -7.26
N ALA A 224 9.02 8.60 -7.48
CA ALA A 224 8.03 9.66 -7.69
C ALA A 224 7.11 9.30 -8.87
N LEU A 225 5.82 9.65 -8.79
CA LEU A 225 4.87 9.32 -9.87
C LEU A 225 5.28 9.94 -11.20
N ASN A 226 5.86 11.13 -11.14
CA ASN A 226 6.36 11.89 -12.28
C ASN A 226 7.87 11.69 -12.54
N ILE A 227 8.46 10.59 -12.08
CA ILE A 227 9.87 10.29 -12.37
C ILE A 227 10.11 10.35 -13.89
N PRO A 228 11.15 11.07 -14.37
CA PRO A 228 11.50 11.05 -15.79
C PRO A 228 11.83 9.63 -16.27
N TRP A 229 11.43 9.29 -17.48
CA TRP A 229 11.74 7.99 -18.08
C TRP A 229 13.23 7.70 -18.10
N GLU A 230 14.05 8.69 -18.47
CA GLU A 230 15.51 8.57 -18.49
C GLU A 230 16.08 8.16 -17.12
N ASP A 231 15.56 8.73 -16.03
CA ASP A 231 16.03 8.42 -14.68
C ASP A 231 15.55 7.03 -14.23
N LEU A 232 14.33 6.64 -14.60
CA LEU A 232 13.81 5.30 -14.33
C LEU A 232 14.63 4.24 -15.07
N GLU A 233 14.91 4.43 -16.35
CA GLU A 233 15.70 3.52 -17.17
C GLU A 233 17.13 3.37 -16.64
N LYS A 234 17.78 4.47 -16.26
CA LYS A 234 19.10 4.45 -15.61
C LYS A 234 19.09 3.65 -14.31
N ALA A 235 18.10 3.92 -13.44
CA ALA A 235 17.98 3.20 -12.18
C ALA A 235 17.77 1.69 -12.41
N VAL A 236 16.91 1.31 -13.33
CA VAL A 236 16.66 -0.09 -13.69
C VAL A 236 17.92 -0.76 -14.23
N ALA A 237 18.67 -0.09 -15.11
CA ALA A 237 19.92 -0.62 -15.66
C ALA A 237 20.96 -0.89 -14.56
N VAL A 238 21.17 0.06 -13.64
CA VAL A 238 22.06 -0.11 -12.48
C VAL A 238 21.61 -1.23 -11.57
N MET A 239 20.31 -1.32 -11.32
CA MET A 239 19.75 -2.39 -10.47
C MET A 239 19.99 -3.78 -11.09
N LYS A 240 19.77 -3.94 -12.40
CA LYS A 240 20.03 -5.21 -13.12
C LYS A 240 21.51 -5.59 -13.08
N GLU A 241 22.42 -4.63 -13.23
CA GLU A 241 23.85 -4.87 -13.10
C GLU A 241 24.21 -5.41 -11.72
N VAL A 242 23.75 -4.74 -10.64
CA VAL A 242 24.05 -5.14 -9.24
C VAL A 242 23.42 -6.50 -8.89
N LEU A 243 22.21 -6.76 -9.37
CA LEU A 243 21.53 -8.04 -9.12
C LEU A 243 22.22 -9.21 -9.85
N ALA A 244 22.79 -8.96 -11.03
CA ALA A 244 23.47 -9.98 -11.84
C ALA A 244 24.89 -10.33 -11.39
N GLU A 245 25.53 -9.48 -10.53
CA GLU A 245 26.85 -9.77 -9.93
C GLU A 245 26.84 -11.06 -9.12
#